data_332f9a32868fb61ecbf285c5b53ff20d
#
_entry.id   332f9a32868fb61ecbf285c5b53ff20d
#
_cell.length_a   1.000
_cell.length_b   1.000
_cell.length_c   1.000
_cell.angle_alpha   90.00
_cell.angle_beta   90.00
_cell.angle_gamma   90.00
#
_symmetry.space_group_name_H-M   'P 1'
#
loop_
_entity.id
_entity.type
_entity.pdbx_description
1 polymer ?
#
loop_
_entity_poly.entity_id
_entity_poly.type
_entity_poly.pdbx_seq_one_letter_code
_entity_poly.pdbx_strand_id
1 'polypeptide(L)'
;SSFQMVMDGQSVNGIARTLRAEQIPIPSEHWKRIGCPVRANSYRDPYAWSATTLGYILKRPEYLGRKVLGKTVCENYKTKSTRRTMPEEQFVFEGAVPAIIDEETWHNVQRLRETKRRTPKRSNAPNRLTGLLYCADCGAKLTHHNSLVQGKYIDDAFTCSRYRAPMEDCTIHYVATQKLEAAILSAIQRISWYVRNNEQEFVQRVRKASSLRQEEAVKDCRKQIVQAKKRHAELDGLVKKLYEANATGKLPDKHFSRLLAEYDEEQAALEASMTEWQGLLDNWNADRVRMTEFIDLAKRYTDFSELTTPILNEFIEKIVVHEGNGRGKQRRQRLDFYFNFIGAFEVPADIVTPMEQEEERRQQEEQAEKEERSQVLAQVRYERYKQERREFTARKRAGPFTPAGH
;
A
#
# COMPACT_ATOMS: atom_id res chain seq x y z
N SER A 1 -5.01 -12.46 16.43
CA SER A 1 -4.48 -13.21 15.28
C SER A 1 -3.11 -12.67 14.86
N SER A 2 -2.19 -13.56 14.43
CA SER A 2 -0.87 -13.14 13.94
C SER A 2 -0.95 -12.27 12.69
N PHE A 3 -1.98 -12.42 11.87
CA PHE A 3 -2.24 -11.56 10.72
C PHE A 3 -2.59 -10.15 11.15
N GLN A 4 -3.47 -9.99 12.15
CA GLN A 4 -3.82 -8.69 12.71
C GLN A 4 -2.60 -7.97 13.32
N MET A 5 -1.74 -8.68 14.03
CA MET A 5 -0.50 -8.11 14.58
C MET A 5 0.44 -7.57 13.49
N VAL A 6 0.44 -8.19 12.27
CA VAL A 6 1.18 -7.64 11.11
C VAL A 6 0.52 -6.36 10.61
N MET A 7 -0.82 -6.32 10.52
CA MET A 7 -1.58 -5.12 10.14
C MET A 7 -1.32 -3.97 11.13
N ASP A 8 -1.21 -4.28 12.43
CA ASP A 8 -0.85 -3.33 13.50
C ASP A 8 0.63 -2.89 13.43
N GLY A 9 1.38 -3.36 12.43
CA GLY A 9 2.78 -2.97 12.20
C GLY A 9 3.82 -3.74 13.01
N GLN A 10 3.45 -4.83 13.71
CA GLN A 10 4.42 -5.64 14.43
C GLN A 10 5.32 -6.44 13.48
N SER A 11 6.60 -6.49 13.81
CA SER A 11 7.54 -7.38 13.10
C SER A 11 7.29 -8.85 13.48
N VAL A 12 7.66 -9.78 12.59
CA VAL A 12 7.52 -11.23 12.85
C VAL A 12 8.26 -11.64 14.14
N ASN A 13 9.40 -11.04 14.44
CA ASN A 13 10.12 -11.24 15.72
C ASN A 13 9.36 -10.63 16.91
N GLY A 14 8.67 -9.51 16.71
CA GLY A 14 7.80 -8.90 17.73
C GLY A 14 6.65 -9.84 18.06
N ILE A 15 5.95 -10.35 17.04
CA ILE A 15 4.87 -11.31 17.19
C ILE A 15 5.33 -12.57 17.93
N ALA A 16 6.51 -13.12 17.59
CA ALA A 16 7.08 -14.27 18.30
C ALA A 16 7.25 -14.02 19.80
N ARG A 17 7.71 -12.81 20.17
CA ARG A 17 7.87 -12.41 21.60
C ARG A 17 6.53 -12.23 22.30
N THR A 18 5.55 -11.64 21.63
CA THR A 18 4.18 -11.47 22.18
C THR A 18 3.54 -12.83 22.43
N LEU A 19 3.55 -13.74 21.44
CA LEU A 19 2.98 -15.08 21.59
C LEU A 19 3.64 -15.88 22.71
N ARG A 20 4.97 -15.71 22.87
CA ARG A 20 5.69 -16.34 24.00
C ARG A 20 5.30 -15.75 25.34
N ALA A 21 5.15 -14.43 25.44
CA ALA A 21 4.73 -13.75 26.64
C ALA A 21 3.29 -14.13 27.06
N GLU A 22 2.41 -14.33 26.08
CA GLU A 22 1.03 -14.81 26.26
C GLU A 22 0.94 -16.32 26.49
N GLN A 23 2.06 -17.03 26.53
CA GLN A 23 2.14 -18.49 26.70
C GLN A 23 1.29 -19.27 25.71
N ILE A 24 1.21 -18.79 24.46
CA ILE A 24 0.53 -19.49 23.38
C ILE A 24 1.45 -20.63 22.91
N PRO A 25 0.98 -21.89 22.92
CA PRO A 25 1.81 -23.03 22.56
C PRO A 25 2.20 -23.00 21.08
N ILE A 26 3.44 -23.42 20.79
CA ILE A 26 3.89 -23.64 19.41
C ILE A 26 3.10 -24.80 18.77
N PRO A 27 3.00 -24.87 17.41
CA PRO A 27 2.24 -25.89 16.71
C PRO A 27 2.57 -27.32 17.16
N SER A 28 3.84 -27.66 17.39
CA SER A 28 4.24 -28.98 17.84
C SER A 28 3.71 -29.32 19.23
N GLU A 29 3.72 -28.37 20.16
CA GLU A 29 3.13 -28.55 21.48
C GLU A 29 1.62 -28.67 21.42
N HIS A 30 0.96 -27.87 20.59
CA HIS A 30 -0.48 -27.99 20.36
C HIS A 30 -0.86 -29.39 19.83
N TRP A 31 -0.15 -29.90 18.82
CA TRP A 31 -0.37 -31.23 18.27
C TRP A 31 -0.21 -32.33 19.33
N LYS A 32 0.81 -32.19 20.18
CA LYS A 32 1.06 -33.11 21.29
C LYS A 32 -0.13 -33.12 22.30
N ARG A 33 -0.66 -31.94 22.63
CA ARG A 33 -1.79 -31.77 23.57
C ARG A 33 -3.07 -32.41 23.05
N ILE A 34 -3.30 -32.44 21.75
CA ILE A 34 -4.45 -33.08 21.12
C ILE A 34 -4.20 -34.56 20.74
N GLY A 35 -3.11 -35.15 21.21
CA GLY A 35 -2.80 -36.57 21.02
C GLY A 35 -2.24 -36.93 19.64
N CYS A 36 -1.87 -35.96 18.80
CA CYS A 36 -1.24 -36.25 17.51
C CYS A 36 0.24 -36.62 17.69
N PRO A 37 0.78 -37.58 16.91
CA PRO A 37 2.16 -37.97 17.00
C PRO A 37 3.10 -36.85 16.58
N VAL A 38 4.01 -36.46 17.47
CA VAL A 38 5.04 -35.44 17.23
C VAL A 38 6.41 -36.11 17.43
N ARG A 39 7.41 -35.71 16.64
CA ARG A 39 8.77 -36.19 16.85
C ARG A 39 9.24 -35.87 18.27
N ALA A 40 9.71 -36.89 19.00
CA ALA A 40 10.28 -36.71 20.33
C ALA A 40 11.38 -35.65 20.31
N ASN A 41 11.42 -34.79 21.31
CA ASN A 41 12.44 -33.72 21.49
C ASN A 41 12.50 -32.68 20.36
N SER A 42 11.40 -32.42 19.68
CA SER A 42 11.34 -31.42 18.60
C SER A 42 11.52 -29.97 19.10
N TYR A 43 11.38 -29.71 20.41
CA TYR A 43 11.54 -28.38 21.02
C TYR A 43 11.89 -28.49 22.51
N ARG A 44 12.58 -27.46 23.02
CA ARG A 44 12.94 -27.36 24.46
C ARG A 44 11.94 -26.52 25.25
N ASP A 45 11.36 -25.51 24.65
CA ASP A 45 10.40 -24.58 25.23
C ASP A 45 9.09 -24.64 24.44
N PRO A 46 7.95 -25.02 25.07
CA PRO A 46 6.65 -25.16 24.42
C PRO A 46 6.07 -23.83 23.89
N TYR A 47 6.64 -22.69 24.29
CA TYR A 47 6.20 -21.35 23.89
C TYR A 47 7.22 -20.60 23.05
N ALA A 48 8.33 -21.25 22.67
CA ALA A 48 9.40 -20.63 21.89
C ALA A 48 9.04 -20.53 20.39
N TRP A 49 8.19 -19.56 20.07
CA TRP A 49 7.87 -19.26 18.68
C TRP A 49 9.08 -18.77 17.89
N SER A 50 9.32 -19.36 16.73
CA SER A 50 10.36 -18.88 15.82
C SER A 50 9.77 -17.95 14.76
N ALA A 51 10.53 -16.90 14.40
CA ALA A 51 10.17 -16.02 13.30
C ALA A 51 10.02 -16.77 11.96
N THR A 52 10.79 -17.85 11.77
CA THR A 52 10.69 -18.69 10.58
C THR A 52 9.35 -19.41 10.52
N THR A 53 8.90 -20.02 11.61
CA THR A 53 7.59 -20.70 11.69
C THR A 53 6.44 -19.71 11.42
N LEU A 54 6.46 -18.53 12.05
CA LEU A 54 5.48 -17.47 11.82
C LEU A 54 5.53 -16.98 10.36
N GLY A 55 6.73 -16.84 9.80
CA GLY A 55 6.93 -16.48 8.40
C GLY A 55 6.27 -17.48 7.43
N TYR A 56 6.33 -18.77 7.74
CA TYR A 56 5.62 -19.80 6.96
C TYR A 56 4.11 -19.75 7.15
N ILE A 57 3.63 -19.58 8.39
CA ILE A 57 2.19 -19.44 8.68
C ILE A 57 1.58 -18.30 7.88
N LEU A 58 2.20 -17.12 7.92
CA LEU A 58 1.72 -15.92 7.23
C LEU A 58 1.75 -16.01 5.70
N LYS A 59 2.41 -17.02 5.11
CA LYS A 59 2.47 -17.25 3.65
C LYS A 59 1.51 -18.34 3.16
N ARG A 60 0.84 -19.04 4.07
CA ARG A 60 0.03 -20.20 3.68
C ARG A 60 -1.33 -19.81 3.14
N PRO A 61 -1.64 -20.11 1.87
CA PRO A 61 -2.95 -19.83 1.28
C PRO A 61 -4.08 -20.69 1.89
N GLU A 62 -3.74 -21.72 2.67
CA GLU A 62 -4.73 -22.55 3.38
C GLU A 62 -5.57 -21.74 4.37
N TYR A 63 -5.07 -20.62 4.87
CA TYR A 63 -5.84 -19.70 5.73
C TYR A 63 -6.98 -18.97 4.99
N LEU A 64 -6.91 -18.91 3.65
CA LEU A 64 -7.99 -18.43 2.76
C LEU A 64 -9.04 -19.49 2.42
N GLY A 65 -8.95 -20.68 3.02
CA GLY A 65 -9.82 -21.78 2.67
C GLY A 65 -9.37 -22.62 1.46
N ARG A 66 -8.16 -22.34 0.93
CA ARG A 66 -7.57 -23.04 -0.20
C ARG A 66 -6.82 -24.28 0.27
N LYS A 67 -6.83 -25.34 -0.53
CA LYS A 67 -6.00 -26.53 -0.31
C LYS A 67 -5.03 -26.67 -1.47
N VAL A 68 -3.74 -26.66 -1.17
CA VAL A 68 -2.69 -26.78 -2.19
C VAL A 68 -2.03 -28.16 -2.07
N LEU A 69 -2.13 -28.95 -3.12
CA LEU A 69 -1.52 -30.27 -3.25
C LEU A 69 -0.34 -30.23 -4.25
N GLY A 70 0.49 -31.28 -4.21
CA GLY A 70 1.62 -31.38 -5.15
C GLY A 70 2.76 -30.39 -4.85
N LYS A 71 2.94 -29.91 -3.62
CA LYS A 71 4.02 -28.97 -3.24
C LYS A 71 5.43 -29.55 -3.39
N THR A 72 5.56 -30.88 -3.47
CA THR A 72 6.82 -31.58 -3.68
C THR A 72 6.59 -32.76 -4.59
N VAL A 73 7.56 -33.06 -5.44
CA VAL A 73 7.59 -34.24 -6.29
C VAL A 73 8.85 -35.06 -5.99
N CYS A 74 8.71 -36.39 -5.99
CA CYS A 74 9.84 -37.29 -5.87
C CYS A 74 10.42 -37.56 -7.25
N GLU A 75 11.60 -37.03 -7.54
CA GLU A 75 12.28 -37.18 -8.83
C GLU A 75 12.86 -38.57 -9.03
N ASN A 76 13.27 -39.20 -7.95
CA ASN A 76 13.86 -40.52 -8.01
C ASN A 76 13.41 -41.37 -6.80
N TYR A 77 12.63 -42.42 -7.07
CA TYR A 77 12.08 -43.31 -6.03
C TYR A 77 13.16 -44.08 -5.27
N LYS A 78 14.32 -44.38 -5.90
CA LYS A 78 15.42 -45.11 -5.28
C LYS A 78 16.18 -44.24 -4.29
N THR A 79 16.54 -43.03 -4.68
CA THR A 79 17.28 -42.08 -3.84
C THR A 79 16.35 -41.29 -2.93
N LYS A 80 15.04 -41.32 -3.14
CA LYS A 80 14.02 -40.50 -2.45
C LYS A 80 14.33 -38.99 -2.55
N SER A 81 15.04 -38.60 -3.62
CA SER A 81 15.30 -37.19 -3.92
C SER A 81 13.99 -36.49 -4.22
N THR A 82 13.67 -35.45 -3.45
CA THR A 82 12.46 -34.65 -3.60
C THR A 82 12.83 -33.21 -3.95
N ARG A 83 12.15 -32.63 -4.93
CA ARG A 83 12.19 -31.18 -5.19
C ARG A 83 10.86 -30.51 -4.85
N ARG A 84 10.92 -29.20 -4.60
CA ARG A 84 9.70 -28.39 -4.55
C ARG A 84 9.21 -28.12 -5.98
N THR A 85 7.91 -28.23 -6.15
CA THR A 85 7.22 -27.90 -7.41
C THR A 85 7.08 -26.40 -7.58
N MET A 86 7.08 -25.95 -8.82
CA MET A 86 6.70 -24.57 -9.14
C MET A 86 5.20 -24.35 -8.90
N PRO A 87 4.74 -23.11 -8.68
CA PRO A 87 3.32 -22.83 -8.44
C PRO A 87 2.40 -23.40 -9.52
N GLU A 88 2.83 -23.37 -10.78
CA GLU A 88 2.11 -23.87 -11.95
C GLU A 88 1.92 -25.41 -11.94
N GLU A 89 2.81 -26.13 -11.27
CA GLU A 89 2.76 -27.58 -11.10
C GLU A 89 1.87 -28.02 -9.91
N GLN A 90 1.34 -27.06 -9.14
CA GLN A 90 0.58 -27.34 -7.93
C GLN A 90 -0.94 -27.35 -8.22
N PHE A 91 -1.65 -28.22 -7.56
CA PHE A 91 -3.11 -28.28 -7.65
C PHE A 91 -3.71 -27.46 -6.51
N VAL A 92 -4.46 -26.41 -6.86
CA VAL A 92 -5.13 -25.52 -5.89
C VAL A 92 -6.63 -25.78 -5.95
N PHE A 93 -7.20 -26.11 -4.80
CA PHE A 93 -8.64 -26.32 -4.62
C PHE A 93 -9.19 -25.17 -3.78
N GLU A 94 -10.05 -24.34 -4.36
CA GLU A 94 -10.72 -23.24 -3.68
C GLU A 94 -11.86 -23.78 -2.80
N GLY A 95 -12.09 -23.13 -1.64
CA GLY A 95 -13.19 -23.47 -0.74
C GLY A 95 -13.13 -24.88 -0.12
N ALA A 96 -11.96 -25.53 -0.14
CA ALA A 96 -11.78 -26.89 0.39
C ALA A 96 -11.89 -26.97 1.92
N VAL A 97 -11.67 -25.86 2.62
CA VAL A 97 -11.81 -25.70 4.07
C VAL A 97 -12.41 -24.32 4.35
N PRO A 98 -13.07 -24.10 5.51
CA PRO A 98 -13.53 -22.76 5.88
C PRO A 98 -12.36 -21.78 5.95
N ALA A 99 -12.52 -20.61 5.34
CA ALA A 99 -11.52 -19.53 5.43
C ALA A 99 -11.44 -19.00 6.89
N ILE A 100 -10.23 -18.79 7.37
CA ILE A 100 -9.95 -18.24 8.71
C ILE A 100 -9.65 -16.75 8.60
N ILE A 101 -9.09 -16.33 7.46
CA ILE A 101 -8.71 -14.95 7.12
C ILE A 101 -9.39 -14.59 5.81
N ASP A 102 -9.88 -13.37 5.71
CA ASP A 102 -10.39 -12.81 4.46
C ASP A 102 -9.25 -12.52 3.48
N GLU A 103 -9.59 -12.45 2.20
CA GLU A 103 -8.61 -12.29 1.12
C GLU A 103 -7.90 -10.93 1.18
N GLU A 104 -8.64 -9.88 1.58
CA GLU A 104 -8.13 -8.52 1.75
C GLU A 104 -7.02 -8.48 2.81
N THR A 105 -7.29 -8.98 4.00
CA THR A 105 -6.31 -9.06 5.09
C THR A 105 -5.08 -9.88 4.69
N TRP A 106 -5.27 -10.99 3.99
CA TRP A 106 -4.15 -11.82 3.54
C TRP A 106 -3.26 -11.08 2.54
N HIS A 107 -3.83 -10.45 1.51
CA HIS A 107 -3.07 -9.66 0.52
C HIS A 107 -2.35 -8.47 1.14
N ASN A 108 -3.00 -7.73 2.03
CA ASN A 108 -2.38 -6.64 2.77
C ASN A 108 -1.18 -7.11 3.59
N VAL A 109 -1.29 -8.25 4.27
CA VAL A 109 -0.18 -8.84 5.02
C VAL A 109 0.96 -9.27 4.10
N GLN A 110 0.72 -9.89 2.92
CA GLN A 110 1.79 -10.21 1.98
C GLN A 110 2.53 -8.94 1.53
N ARG A 111 1.81 -7.91 1.11
CA ARG A 111 2.36 -6.62 0.69
C ARG A 111 3.22 -5.96 1.78
N LEU A 112 2.72 -5.91 3.02
CA LEU A 112 3.46 -5.35 4.16
C LEU A 112 4.75 -6.12 4.45
N ARG A 113 4.76 -7.44 4.22
CA ARG A 113 5.93 -8.29 4.43
C ARG A 113 6.98 -8.18 3.32
N GLU A 114 6.59 -7.86 2.10
CA GLU A 114 7.51 -7.58 0.99
C GLU A 114 8.26 -6.27 1.20
N THR A 115 7.63 -5.33 1.91
CA THR A 115 8.27 -4.07 2.27
C THR A 115 9.32 -4.29 3.35
N LYS A 116 10.59 -4.34 2.98
CA LYS A 116 11.71 -4.49 3.93
C LYS A 116 11.85 -3.23 4.80
N ARG A 117 11.30 -3.27 6.01
CA ARG A 117 11.47 -2.21 7.00
C ARG A 117 12.78 -2.41 7.76
N ARG A 118 13.78 -1.58 7.51
CA ARG A 118 15.00 -1.56 8.32
C ARG A 118 14.76 -0.76 9.58
N THR A 119 14.93 -1.39 10.75
CA THR A 119 14.89 -0.68 12.03
C THR A 119 16.18 0.13 12.16
N PRO A 120 16.11 1.46 12.43
CA PRO A 120 17.30 2.25 12.72
C PRO A 120 18.05 1.68 13.90
N LYS A 121 19.40 1.66 13.84
CA LYS A 121 20.26 1.07 14.90
C LYS A 121 20.09 1.74 16.28
N ARG A 122 19.53 2.94 16.35
CA ARG A 122 19.37 3.76 17.57
C ARG A 122 17.92 3.95 18.00
N SER A 123 16.93 3.38 17.30
CA SER A 123 15.51 3.48 17.62
C SER A 123 14.93 2.09 17.86
N ASN A 124 14.16 1.92 18.93
CA ASN A 124 13.56 0.64 19.28
C ASN A 124 12.39 0.22 18.37
N ALA A 125 11.85 1.14 17.56
CA ALA A 125 10.79 0.84 16.60
C ALA A 125 11.02 1.60 15.28
N PRO A 126 10.77 0.97 14.12
CA PRO A 126 10.78 1.66 12.84
C PRO A 126 9.59 2.64 12.79
N ASN A 127 9.79 3.82 12.15
CA ASN A 127 8.69 4.72 11.86
C ASN A 127 7.65 4.00 10.98
N ARG A 128 6.35 4.16 11.29
CA ARG A 128 5.22 3.50 10.61
C ARG A 128 5.15 3.80 9.11
N LEU A 129 5.70 4.94 8.65
CA LEU A 129 5.74 5.35 7.25
C LEU A 129 6.93 4.75 6.47
N THR A 130 7.86 4.07 7.16
CA THR A 130 9.05 3.50 6.53
C THR A 130 8.66 2.45 5.48
N GLY A 131 9.15 2.65 4.26
CA GLY A 131 8.92 1.75 3.13
C GLY A 131 7.71 2.09 2.26
N LEU A 132 6.88 3.08 2.66
CA LEU A 132 5.75 3.57 1.87
C LEU A 132 6.12 4.76 0.97
N LEU A 133 7.27 5.42 1.20
CA LEU A 133 7.64 6.66 0.54
C LEU A 133 8.62 6.42 -0.60
N TYR A 134 8.35 7.01 -1.75
CA TYR A 134 9.16 6.93 -2.96
C TYR A 134 9.46 8.32 -3.52
N CYS A 135 10.64 8.47 -4.09
CA CYS A 135 11.05 9.69 -4.77
C CYS A 135 10.38 9.78 -6.14
N ALA A 136 9.84 10.94 -6.51
CA ALA A 136 9.20 11.17 -7.80
C ALA A 136 10.20 11.09 -8.97
N ASP A 137 11.43 11.56 -8.77
CA ASP A 137 12.41 11.68 -9.84
C ASP A 137 13.18 10.38 -10.10
N CYS A 138 13.67 9.74 -9.02
CA CYS A 138 14.51 8.54 -9.17
C CYS A 138 13.83 7.22 -8.79
N GLY A 139 12.58 7.24 -8.32
CA GLY A 139 11.83 6.05 -7.90
C GLY A 139 12.36 5.35 -6.64
N ALA A 140 13.48 5.83 -6.07
CA ALA A 140 14.08 5.19 -4.90
C ALA A 140 13.24 5.45 -3.62
N LYS A 141 13.32 4.55 -2.65
CA LYS A 141 12.66 4.74 -1.35
C LYS A 141 13.29 5.87 -0.55
N LEU A 142 12.45 6.63 0.15
CA LEU A 142 12.94 7.59 1.13
C LEU A 142 13.31 6.85 2.42
N THR A 143 14.39 7.30 3.05
CA THR A 143 14.89 6.78 4.33
C THR A 143 14.53 7.71 5.46
N HIS A 144 14.02 7.14 6.54
CA HIS A 144 13.74 7.87 7.77
C HIS A 144 15.05 8.21 8.49
N HIS A 145 15.14 9.41 9.00
CA HIS A 145 16.20 9.83 9.90
C HIS A 145 15.61 10.69 11.01
N ASN A 146 16.16 10.54 12.17
CA ASN A 146 15.88 11.36 13.33
C ASN A 146 17.19 11.71 14.05
N SER A 147 17.27 12.93 14.53
CA SER A 147 18.36 13.42 15.35
C SER A 147 17.84 13.76 16.74
N LEU A 148 18.36 13.10 17.75
CA LEU A 148 18.02 13.35 19.14
C LEU A 148 19.16 14.18 19.78
N VAL A 149 18.88 15.42 20.17
CA VAL A 149 19.81 16.25 20.93
C VAL A 149 19.15 16.68 22.22
N GLN A 150 19.78 16.36 23.36
CA GLN A 150 19.27 16.64 24.71
C GLN A 150 17.84 16.12 24.94
N GLY A 151 17.51 14.94 24.41
CA GLY A 151 16.18 14.31 24.57
C GLY A 151 15.07 14.88 23.68
N LYS A 152 15.37 15.88 22.83
CA LYS A 152 14.41 16.43 21.84
C LYS A 152 14.77 15.96 20.44
N TYR A 153 13.76 15.55 19.66
CA TYR A 153 13.92 15.31 18.23
C TYR A 153 14.08 16.66 17.52
N ILE A 154 15.27 16.90 16.94
CA ILE A 154 15.57 18.14 16.20
C ILE A 154 15.18 17.99 14.74
N ASP A 155 15.36 16.77 14.19
CA ASP A 155 15.10 16.49 12.79
C ASP A 155 14.47 15.08 12.68
N ASP A 156 13.16 15.04 12.51
CA ASP A 156 12.37 13.82 12.28
C ASP A 156 11.76 13.92 10.88
N ALA A 157 12.40 13.27 9.91
CA ALA A 157 12.09 13.46 8.51
C ALA A 157 12.46 12.27 7.65
N PHE A 158 11.97 12.29 6.43
CA PHE A 158 12.32 11.37 5.36
C PHE A 158 13.10 12.08 4.26
N THR A 159 14.13 11.43 3.73
CA THR A 159 14.95 11.95 2.63
C THR A 159 15.22 10.86 1.61
N CYS A 160 15.31 11.24 0.33
CA CYS A 160 15.63 10.31 -0.75
C CYS A 160 16.94 9.58 -0.47
N SER A 161 16.91 8.24 -0.61
CA SER A 161 18.09 7.41 -0.34
C SER A 161 19.23 7.63 -1.34
N ARG A 162 18.91 7.98 -2.59
CA ARG A 162 19.92 8.29 -3.62
C ARG A 162 20.56 9.65 -3.43
N TYR A 163 19.79 10.65 -2.99
CA TYR A 163 20.37 11.95 -2.61
C TYR A 163 21.43 11.84 -1.50
N ARG A 164 21.22 10.90 -0.56
CA ARG A 164 22.17 10.66 0.54
C ARG A 164 23.32 9.71 0.17
N ALA A 165 23.26 9.10 -0.99
CA ALA A 165 24.34 8.22 -1.49
C ALA A 165 25.49 9.06 -2.09
N PRO A 166 26.74 8.53 -2.08
CA PRO A 166 27.91 9.26 -2.61
C PRO A 166 27.82 9.61 -4.10
N MET A 167 26.86 9.04 -4.83
CA MET A 167 26.72 9.18 -6.29
C MET A 167 25.87 10.37 -6.73
N GLU A 168 25.23 11.11 -5.84
CA GLU A 168 24.43 12.34 -6.11
C GLU A 168 23.46 12.25 -7.32
N ASP A 169 22.86 11.09 -7.51
CA ASP A 169 22.00 10.81 -8.68
C ASP A 169 20.59 11.47 -8.58
N CYS A 170 20.31 12.26 -7.55
CA CYS A 170 19.00 12.85 -7.33
C CYS A 170 19.07 14.18 -6.58
N THR A 171 18.06 15.03 -6.77
CA THR A 171 17.87 16.27 -6.02
C THR A 171 17.32 16.02 -4.61
N ILE A 172 17.25 17.09 -3.79
CA ILE A 172 16.81 16.98 -2.39
C ILE A 172 15.30 16.78 -2.27
N HIS A 173 14.89 15.54 -1.97
CA HIS A 173 13.51 15.19 -1.61
C HIS A 173 13.46 14.94 -0.10
N TYR A 174 13.02 15.96 0.63
CA TYR A 174 12.96 15.98 2.10
C TYR A 174 11.54 16.33 2.53
N VAL A 175 10.98 15.57 3.47
CA VAL A 175 9.69 15.82 4.09
C VAL A 175 9.72 15.49 5.58
N ALA A 176 9.27 16.46 6.41
CA ALA A 176 9.15 16.25 7.85
C ALA A 176 8.03 15.26 8.17
N THR A 177 8.29 14.34 9.10
CA THR A 177 7.36 13.26 9.48
C THR A 177 6.00 13.80 9.90
N GLN A 178 5.98 14.81 10.78
CA GLN A 178 4.73 15.40 11.28
C GLN A 178 3.86 16.01 10.16
N LYS A 179 4.49 16.74 9.21
CA LYS A 179 3.76 17.31 8.06
C LYS A 179 3.22 16.25 7.14
N LEU A 180 3.99 15.18 6.94
CA LEU A 180 3.60 14.06 6.12
C LEU A 180 2.42 13.31 6.75
N GLU A 181 2.45 13.03 8.05
CA GLU A 181 1.35 12.37 8.76
C GLU A 181 0.06 13.19 8.71
N ALA A 182 0.16 14.52 8.89
CA ALA A 182 -0.99 15.41 8.75
C ALA A 182 -1.56 15.40 7.31
N ALA A 183 -0.70 15.42 6.29
CA ALA A 183 -1.12 15.36 4.90
C ALA A 183 -1.76 14.01 4.54
N ILE A 184 -1.24 12.90 5.06
CA ILE A 184 -1.85 11.56 4.87
C ILE A 184 -3.23 11.50 5.51
N LEU A 185 -3.35 11.96 6.75
CA LEU A 185 -4.62 11.98 7.48
C LEU A 185 -5.66 12.80 6.72
N SER A 186 -5.31 14.02 6.30
CA SER A 186 -6.19 14.88 5.50
C SER A 186 -6.59 14.21 4.17
N ALA A 187 -5.66 13.56 3.47
CA ALA A 187 -5.96 12.86 2.22
C ALA A 187 -6.94 11.70 2.43
N ILE A 188 -6.76 10.89 3.49
CA ILE A 188 -7.66 9.78 3.83
C ILE A 188 -9.04 10.30 4.24
N GLN A 189 -9.11 11.33 5.07
CA GLN A 189 -10.37 11.97 5.48
C GLN A 189 -11.15 12.49 4.28
N ARG A 190 -10.45 13.22 3.38
CA ARG A 190 -11.03 13.82 2.19
C ARG A 190 -11.58 12.78 1.23
N ILE A 191 -10.81 11.73 0.91
CA ILE A 191 -11.29 10.69 0.00
C ILE A 191 -12.42 9.88 0.62
N SER A 192 -12.35 9.54 1.92
CA SER A 192 -13.41 8.78 2.60
C SER A 192 -14.71 9.58 2.68
N TRP A 193 -14.63 10.88 2.93
CA TRP A 193 -15.80 11.77 2.89
C TRP A 193 -16.38 11.83 1.48
N TYR A 194 -15.55 12.00 0.45
CA TYR A 194 -15.98 12.03 -0.94
C TYR A 194 -16.69 10.74 -1.36
N VAL A 195 -16.11 9.59 -1.06
CA VAL A 195 -16.69 8.28 -1.37
C VAL A 195 -18.06 8.10 -0.70
N ARG A 196 -18.18 8.49 0.57
CA ARG A 196 -19.44 8.34 1.32
C ARG A 196 -20.57 9.24 0.81
N ASN A 197 -20.25 10.45 0.39
CA ASN A 197 -21.24 11.44 0.00
C ASN A 197 -21.53 11.46 -1.51
N ASN A 198 -20.57 11.00 -2.33
CA ASN A 198 -20.65 11.05 -3.80
C ASN A 198 -20.25 9.70 -4.43
N GLU A 199 -20.76 8.59 -3.89
CA GLU A 199 -20.38 7.22 -4.32
C GLU A 199 -20.56 7.00 -5.82
N GLN A 200 -21.68 7.43 -6.39
CA GLN A 200 -21.94 7.25 -7.83
C GLN A 200 -20.95 8.02 -8.71
N GLU A 201 -20.63 9.25 -8.33
CA GLU A 201 -19.64 10.06 -9.03
C GLU A 201 -18.23 9.49 -8.90
N PHE A 202 -17.86 9.04 -7.70
CA PHE A 202 -16.60 8.36 -7.44
C PHE A 202 -16.43 7.14 -8.34
N VAL A 203 -17.43 6.24 -8.38
CA VAL A 203 -17.43 5.06 -9.24
C VAL A 203 -17.27 5.44 -10.71
N GLN A 204 -17.96 6.47 -11.18
CA GLN A 204 -17.84 6.94 -12.56
C GLN A 204 -16.44 7.50 -12.86
N ARG A 205 -15.84 8.26 -11.93
CA ARG A 205 -14.49 8.83 -12.10
C ARG A 205 -13.41 7.76 -12.12
N VAL A 206 -13.46 6.80 -11.18
CA VAL A 206 -12.52 5.66 -11.16
C VAL A 206 -12.66 4.85 -12.45
N ARG A 207 -13.88 4.58 -12.91
CA ARG A 207 -14.13 3.90 -14.19
C ARG A 207 -13.62 4.71 -15.39
N LYS A 208 -13.78 6.02 -15.42
CA LYS A 208 -13.25 6.88 -16.49
C LYS A 208 -11.72 6.92 -16.49
N ALA A 209 -11.11 6.92 -15.32
CA ALA A 209 -9.64 6.88 -15.20
C ALA A 209 -9.07 5.53 -15.66
N SER A 210 -9.77 4.42 -15.41
CA SER A 210 -9.41 3.08 -15.90
C SER A 210 -9.84 2.78 -17.35
N SER A 211 -10.48 3.74 -18.02
CA SER A 211 -10.76 3.89 -19.45
C SER A 211 -11.99 3.23 -20.07
N LEU A 212 -12.72 4.04 -20.81
CA LEU A 212 -13.64 3.64 -21.89
C LEU A 212 -13.00 2.61 -22.87
N ARG A 213 -11.68 2.66 -23.08
CA ARG A 213 -10.92 1.70 -23.91
C ARG A 213 -10.90 0.29 -23.32
N GLN A 214 -10.91 0.16 -21.97
CA GLN A 214 -10.93 -1.18 -21.34
C GLN A 214 -12.30 -1.86 -21.43
N GLU A 215 -13.41 -1.13 -21.36
CA GLU A 215 -14.74 -1.74 -21.49
C GLU A 215 -14.99 -2.29 -22.89
N GLU A 216 -14.54 -1.58 -23.94
CA GLU A 216 -14.61 -2.07 -25.32
C GLU A 216 -13.69 -3.27 -25.52
N ALA A 217 -12.44 -3.19 -25.04
CA ALA A 217 -11.49 -4.29 -25.09
C ALA A 217 -12.02 -5.54 -24.35
N VAL A 218 -12.66 -5.39 -23.18
CA VAL A 218 -13.29 -6.48 -22.44
C VAL A 218 -14.44 -7.13 -23.23
N LYS A 219 -15.29 -6.32 -23.87
CA LYS A 219 -16.36 -6.84 -24.74
C LYS A 219 -15.79 -7.64 -25.92
N ASP A 220 -14.73 -7.11 -26.51
CA ASP A 220 -14.07 -7.78 -27.64
C ASP A 220 -13.35 -9.06 -27.20
N CYS A 221 -12.64 -9.04 -26.07
CA CYS A 221 -12.06 -10.26 -25.49
C CYS A 221 -13.12 -11.35 -25.27
N ARG A 222 -14.28 -11.00 -24.70
CA ARG A 222 -15.37 -11.96 -24.51
C ARG A 222 -15.87 -12.55 -25.80
N LYS A 223 -16.05 -11.74 -26.87
CA LYS A 223 -16.46 -12.21 -28.18
C LYS A 223 -15.40 -13.14 -28.78
N GLN A 224 -14.12 -12.74 -28.70
CA GLN A 224 -12.99 -13.52 -29.22
C GLN A 224 -12.87 -14.88 -28.52
N ILE A 225 -13.02 -14.94 -27.19
CA ILE A 225 -13.03 -16.21 -26.45
C ILE A 225 -14.17 -17.14 -26.91
N VAL A 226 -15.38 -16.59 -27.11
CA VAL A 226 -16.51 -17.38 -27.61
C VAL A 226 -16.24 -17.92 -29.00
N GLN A 227 -15.71 -17.09 -29.91
CA GLN A 227 -15.36 -17.49 -31.27
C GLN A 227 -14.22 -18.52 -31.30
N ALA A 228 -13.18 -18.31 -30.50
CA ALA A 228 -12.05 -19.23 -30.37
C ALA A 228 -12.49 -20.60 -29.84
N LYS A 229 -13.34 -20.64 -28.79
CA LYS A 229 -13.93 -21.88 -28.27
C LYS A 229 -14.74 -22.64 -29.33
N LYS A 230 -15.53 -21.91 -30.13
CA LYS A 230 -16.31 -22.51 -31.20
C LYS A 230 -15.37 -23.10 -32.27
N ARG A 231 -14.35 -22.35 -32.67
CA ARG A 231 -13.37 -22.81 -33.67
C ARG A 231 -12.57 -24.01 -33.17
N HIS A 232 -12.15 -24.00 -31.92
CA HIS A 232 -11.46 -25.11 -31.28
C HIS A 232 -12.31 -26.39 -31.34
N ALA A 233 -13.61 -26.32 -30.97
CA ALA A 233 -14.53 -27.46 -31.05
C ALA A 233 -14.77 -27.93 -32.51
N GLU A 234 -14.76 -27.03 -33.50
CA GLU A 234 -14.83 -27.41 -34.93
C GLU A 234 -13.57 -28.18 -35.32
N LEU A 235 -12.38 -27.75 -34.91
CA LEU A 235 -11.11 -28.43 -35.16
C LEU A 235 -11.09 -29.85 -34.57
N ASP A 236 -11.58 -30.01 -33.31
CA ASP A 236 -11.75 -31.35 -32.70
C ASP A 236 -12.58 -32.29 -33.59
N GLY A 237 -13.68 -31.73 -34.12
CA GLY A 237 -14.53 -32.48 -35.07
C GLY A 237 -13.84 -32.84 -36.40
N LEU A 238 -12.98 -31.91 -36.90
CA LEU A 238 -12.21 -32.15 -38.12
C LEU A 238 -11.09 -33.16 -37.91
N VAL A 239 -10.37 -33.08 -36.78
CA VAL A 239 -9.34 -34.03 -36.39
C VAL A 239 -9.94 -35.45 -36.31
N LYS A 240 -11.12 -35.61 -35.71
CA LYS A 240 -11.81 -36.90 -35.64
C LYS A 240 -12.13 -37.45 -37.00
N LYS A 241 -12.70 -36.63 -37.92
CA LYS A 241 -12.97 -36.99 -39.31
C LYS A 241 -11.72 -37.36 -40.06
N LEU A 242 -10.63 -36.67 -39.81
CA LEU A 242 -9.32 -36.90 -40.43
C LEU A 242 -8.81 -38.32 -40.04
N TYR A 243 -8.90 -38.67 -38.77
CA TYR A 243 -8.57 -40.03 -38.26
C TYR A 243 -9.44 -41.11 -38.93
N GLU A 244 -10.75 -40.88 -39.03
CA GLU A 244 -11.68 -41.84 -39.63
C GLU A 244 -11.36 -42.03 -41.13
N ALA A 245 -11.03 -40.94 -41.87
CA ALA A 245 -10.68 -41.02 -43.27
C ALA A 245 -9.35 -41.73 -43.53
N ASN A 246 -8.36 -41.53 -42.67
CA ASN A 246 -7.06 -42.18 -42.76
C ASN A 246 -7.23 -43.70 -42.43
N ALA A 247 -7.95 -44.05 -41.35
CA ALA A 247 -8.20 -45.41 -40.96
C ALA A 247 -8.97 -46.24 -42.03
N THR A 248 -9.82 -45.59 -42.83
CA THR A 248 -10.55 -46.21 -43.92
C THR A 248 -9.78 -46.23 -45.26
N GLY A 249 -8.52 -45.78 -45.26
CA GLY A 249 -7.65 -45.71 -46.45
C GLY A 249 -8.03 -44.68 -47.49
N LYS A 250 -8.99 -43.76 -47.17
CA LYS A 250 -9.39 -42.66 -48.09
C LYS A 250 -8.41 -41.50 -48.12
N LEU A 251 -7.56 -41.37 -47.06
CA LEU A 251 -6.58 -40.32 -46.96
C LEU A 251 -5.17 -40.90 -46.80
N PRO A 252 -4.22 -40.62 -47.71
CA PRO A 252 -2.84 -41.04 -47.57
C PRO A 252 -2.14 -40.50 -46.37
N ASP A 253 -1.25 -41.25 -45.71
CA ASP A 253 -0.55 -40.90 -44.47
C ASP A 253 0.22 -39.58 -44.56
N LYS A 254 0.81 -39.27 -45.70
CA LYS A 254 1.51 -38.01 -45.96
C LYS A 254 0.59 -36.78 -45.82
N HIS A 255 -0.64 -36.87 -46.30
CA HIS A 255 -1.61 -35.78 -46.20
C HIS A 255 -2.24 -35.74 -44.81
N PHE A 256 -2.46 -36.89 -44.22
CA PHE A 256 -2.91 -37.00 -42.83
C PHE A 256 -1.96 -36.29 -41.87
N SER A 257 -0.68 -36.64 -41.90
CA SER A 257 0.31 -36.07 -41.00
C SER A 257 0.47 -34.53 -41.15
N ARG A 258 0.38 -34.03 -42.37
CA ARG A 258 0.46 -32.59 -42.64
C ARG A 258 -0.77 -31.85 -42.11
N LEU A 259 -1.98 -32.35 -42.41
CA LEU A 259 -3.22 -31.69 -41.96
C LEU A 259 -3.38 -31.77 -40.44
N LEU A 260 -2.96 -32.87 -39.83
CA LEU A 260 -2.96 -33.01 -38.38
C LEU A 260 -2.05 -31.96 -37.73
N ALA A 261 -0.81 -31.79 -38.23
CA ALA A 261 0.10 -30.79 -37.69
C ALA A 261 -0.43 -29.38 -37.87
N GLU A 262 -1.08 -29.04 -39.00
CA GLU A 262 -1.72 -27.74 -39.22
C GLU A 262 -2.86 -27.50 -38.23
N TYR A 263 -3.69 -28.50 -37.91
CA TYR A 263 -4.78 -28.36 -36.94
C TYR A 263 -4.29 -28.30 -35.50
N ASP A 264 -3.25 -29.05 -35.14
CA ASP A 264 -2.62 -29.01 -33.83
C ASP A 264 -1.98 -27.64 -33.56
N GLU A 265 -1.32 -27.05 -34.57
CA GLU A 265 -0.73 -25.71 -34.51
C GLU A 265 -1.83 -24.64 -34.33
N GLU A 266 -2.95 -24.73 -35.08
CA GLU A 266 -4.07 -23.82 -34.98
C GLU A 266 -4.74 -23.95 -33.57
N GLN A 267 -4.91 -25.17 -33.06
CA GLN A 267 -5.45 -25.38 -31.70
C GLN A 267 -4.56 -24.78 -30.64
N ALA A 268 -3.24 -25.01 -30.70
CA ALA A 268 -2.29 -24.45 -29.72
C ALA A 268 -2.30 -22.91 -29.75
N ALA A 269 -2.40 -22.31 -30.94
CA ALA A 269 -2.49 -20.85 -31.09
C ALA A 269 -3.79 -20.29 -30.48
N LEU A 270 -4.92 -20.98 -30.68
CA LEU A 270 -6.20 -20.60 -30.11
C LEU A 270 -6.19 -20.72 -28.57
N GLU A 271 -5.61 -21.78 -28.00
CA GLU A 271 -5.48 -21.99 -26.57
C GLU A 271 -4.63 -20.91 -25.90
N ALA A 272 -3.49 -20.56 -26.52
CA ALA A 272 -2.63 -19.48 -26.05
C ALA A 272 -3.38 -18.14 -26.03
N SER A 273 -4.10 -17.81 -27.10
CA SER A 273 -4.89 -16.59 -27.21
C SER A 273 -6.05 -16.55 -26.19
N MET A 274 -6.75 -17.67 -25.99
CA MET A 274 -7.80 -17.78 -24.98
C MET A 274 -7.27 -17.55 -23.58
N THR A 275 -6.08 -18.08 -23.26
CA THR A 275 -5.43 -17.90 -21.97
C THR A 275 -5.07 -16.43 -21.74
N GLU A 276 -4.52 -15.76 -22.74
CA GLU A 276 -4.21 -14.32 -22.66
C GLU A 276 -5.48 -13.48 -22.43
N TRP A 277 -6.53 -13.68 -23.23
CA TRP A 277 -7.78 -12.94 -23.08
C TRP A 277 -8.49 -13.23 -21.75
N GLN A 278 -8.42 -14.48 -21.26
CA GLN A 278 -8.96 -14.82 -19.95
C GLN A 278 -8.22 -14.06 -18.84
N GLY A 279 -6.89 -13.99 -18.92
CA GLY A 279 -6.07 -13.21 -17.98
C GLY A 279 -6.43 -11.71 -17.94
N LEU A 280 -6.73 -11.12 -19.12
CA LEU A 280 -7.22 -9.75 -19.20
C LEU A 280 -8.59 -9.57 -18.52
N LEU A 281 -9.51 -10.53 -18.72
CA LEU A 281 -10.83 -10.51 -18.06
C LEU A 281 -10.73 -10.67 -16.54
N ASP A 282 -9.86 -11.55 -16.08
CA ASP A 282 -9.66 -11.82 -14.66
C ASP A 282 -9.07 -10.60 -13.95
N ASN A 283 -8.09 -9.91 -14.56
CA ASN A 283 -7.56 -8.65 -14.07
C ASN A 283 -8.63 -7.56 -13.98
N TRP A 284 -9.48 -7.42 -15.01
CA TRP A 284 -10.56 -6.44 -15.00
C TRP A 284 -11.62 -6.72 -13.93
N ASN A 285 -11.96 -8.00 -13.71
CA ASN A 285 -12.87 -8.39 -12.64
C ASN A 285 -12.26 -8.12 -11.26
N ALA A 286 -10.96 -8.37 -11.07
CA ALA A 286 -10.23 -8.08 -9.85
C ALA A 286 -10.25 -6.56 -9.54
N ASP A 287 -10.06 -5.70 -10.53
CA ASP A 287 -10.14 -4.25 -10.36
C ASP A 287 -11.53 -3.78 -9.91
N ARG A 288 -12.59 -4.42 -10.42
CA ARG A 288 -13.97 -4.14 -10.00
C ARG A 288 -14.25 -4.54 -8.55
N VAL A 289 -13.74 -5.68 -8.12
CA VAL A 289 -13.83 -6.13 -6.73
C VAL A 289 -13.09 -5.16 -5.81
N ARG A 290 -11.86 -4.80 -6.16
CA ARG A 290 -11.04 -3.84 -5.40
C ARG A 290 -11.72 -2.48 -5.19
N MET A 291 -12.42 -1.97 -6.20
CA MET A 291 -13.18 -0.72 -6.06
C MET A 291 -14.31 -0.84 -5.03
N THR A 292 -15.01 -1.96 -5.01
CA THR A 292 -16.08 -2.22 -4.03
C THR A 292 -15.49 -2.34 -2.62
N GLU A 293 -14.39 -3.06 -2.48
CA GLU A 293 -13.64 -3.18 -1.22
C GLU A 293 -13.20 -1.82 -0.67
N PHE A 294 -12.74 -0.91 -1.54
CA PHE A 294 -12.37 0.44 -1.12
C PHE A 294 -13.58 1.27 -0.63
N ILE A 295 -14.73 1.14 -1.29
CA ILE A 295 -15.97 1.81 -0.87
C ILE A 295 -16.40 1.30 0.52
N ASP A 296 -16.37 -0.01 0.73
CA ASP A 296 -16.70 -0.63 2.00
C ASP A 296 -15.71 -0.23 3.10
N LEU A 297 -14.43 -0.14 2.77
CA LEU A 297 -13.39 0.36 3.66
C LEU A 297 -13.67 1.82 4.08
N ALA A 298 -13.96 2.70 3.13
CA ALA A 298 -14.28 4.10 3.38
C ALA A 298 -15.57 4.29 4.22
N LYS A 299 -16.52 3.37 4.10
CA LYS A 299 -17.76 3.36 4.91
C LYS A 299 -17.54 2.83 6.32
N ARG A 300 -16.62 1.89 6.51
CA ARG A 300 -16.29 1.28 7.81
C ARG A 300 -15.65 2.29 8.76
N TYR A 301 -14.77 3.13 8.25
CA TYR A 301 -14.11 4.16 9.03
C TYR A 301 -14.87 5.48 8.97
N THR A 302 -15.54 5.85 10.06
CA THR A 302 -16.30 7.11 10.16
C THR A 302 -15.54 8.20 10.90
N ASP A 303 -14.65 7.83 11.81
CA ASP A 303 -13.81 8.75 12.57
C ASP A 303 -12.32 8.55 12.22
N PHE A 304 -11.70 9.64 11.81
CA PHE A 304 -10.30 9.74 11.46
C PHE A 304 -9.60 10.83 12.28
N SER A 305 -9.85 10.86 13.59
CA SER A 305 -9.21 11.85 14.47
C SER A 305 -7.69 11.66 14.53
N GLU A 306 -7.22 10.42 14.42
CA GLU A 306 -5.80 10.08 14.46
C GLU A 306 -5.40 9.08 13.37
N LEU A 307 -4.21 9.28 12.81
CA LEU A 307 -3.62 8.33 11.87
C LEU A 307 -3.07 7.12 12.63
N THR A 308 -3.79 6.00 12.62
CA THR A 308 -3.32 4.74 13.19
C THR A 308 -2.56 3.91 12.15
N THR A 309 -1.72 2.96 12.61
CA THR A 309 -0.99 2.07 11.70
C THR A 309 -1.92 1.18 10.86
N PRO A 310 -3.00 0.60 11.41
CA PRO A 310 -3.99 -0.12 10.60
C PRO A 310 -4.61 0.74 9.50
N ILE A 311 -5.13 1.92 9.83
CA ILE A 311 -5.70 2.86 8.85
C ILE A 311 -4.69 3.16 7.73
N LEU A 312 -3.44 3.48 8.10
CA LEU A 312 -2.39 3.73 7.13
C LEU A 312 -2.17 2.55 6.17
N ASN A 313 -2.09 1.34 6.73
CA ASN A 313 -1.82 0.12 5.95
C ASN A 313 -3.01 -0.31 5.08
N GLU A 314 -4.24 -0.04 5.51
CA GLU A 314 -5.45 -0.37 4.76
C GLU A 314 -5.71 0.62 3.63
N PHE A 315 -5.46 1.92 3.84
CA PHE A 315 -5.75 2.94 2.83
C PHE A 315 -4.59 3.20 1.87
N ILE A 316 -3.34 3.20 2.33
CA ILE A 316 -2.18 3.69 1.57
C ILE A 316 -1.34 2.53 1.03
N GLU A 317 -1.18 2.47 -0.29
CA GLU A 317 -0.24 1.59 -0.97
C GLU A 317 1.17 2.18 -0.97
N LYS A 318 1.30 3.41 -1.49
CA LYS A 318 2.56 4.17 -1.55
C LYS A 318 2.30 5.67 -1.67
N ILE A 319 3.31 6.45 -1.36
CA ILE A 319 3.29 7.91 -1.50
C ILE A 319 4.52 8.32 -2.31
N VAL A 320 4.31 9.12 -3.35
CA VAL A 320 5.38 9.67 -4.18
C VAL A 320 5.63 11.10 -3.76
N VAL A 321 6.87 11.38 -3.39
CA VAL A 321 7.32 12.68 -2.86
C VAL A 321 8.08 13.42 -3.94
N HIS A 322 7.55 14.59 -4.38
CA HIS A 322 8.19 15.47 -5.33
C HIS A 322 9.19 16.40 -4.67
N GLU A 323 10.02 17.05 -5.46
CA GLU A 323 10.92 18.10 -4.97
C GLU A 323 10.11 19.28 -4.40
N GLY A 324 10.56 19.82 -3.29
CA GLY A 324 9.90 20.95 -2.64
C GLY A 324 10.41 22.28 -3.18
N ASN A 325 9.50 23.14 -3.62
CA ASN A 325 9.78 24.49 -4.11
C ASN A 325 9.65 25.54 -2.99
N GLY A 326 10.54 26.53 -2.96
CA GLY A 326 10.56 27.61 -1.97
C GLY A 326 11.41 27.31 -0.72
N ARG A 327 11.51 28.30 0.17
CA ARG A 327 12.30 28.21 1.42
C ARG A 327 11.45 28.53 2.64
N GLY A 328 11.77 27.92 3.78
CA GLY A 328 11.13 28.19 5.07
C GLY A 328 9.62 27.89 5.08
N LYS A 329 8.82 28.87 5.57
CA LYS A 329 7.35 28.73 5.67
C LYS A 329 6.62 28.73 4.32
N GLN A 330 7.26 29.24 3.26
CA GLN A 330 6.68 29.29 1.91
C GLN A 330 6.99 28.05 1.07
N ARG A 331 7.70 27.06 1.64
CA ARG A 331 8.00 25.83 0.92
C ARG A 331 6.73 25.05 0.66
N ARG A 332 6.44 24.81 -0.62
CA ARG A 332 5.38 23.95 -1.10
C ARG A 332 5.98 22.68 -1.66
N GLN A 333 5.33 21.54 -1.41
CA GLN A 333 5.77 20.24 -1.89
C GLN A 333 4.56 19.43 -2.31
N ARG A 334 4.63 18.85 -3.50
CA ARG A 334 3.59 17.97 -4.01
C ARG A 334 3.82 16.55 -3.48
N LEU A 335 2.74 15.90 -3.05
CA LEU A 335 2.68 14.51 -2.61
C LEU A 335 1.59 13.81 -3.41
N ASP A 336 1.94 12.72 -4.12
CA ASP A 336 0.96 11.92 -4.83
C ASP A 336 0.64 10.69 -3.98
N PHE A 337 -0.63 10.53 -3.60
CA PHE A 337 -1.10 9.42 -2.79
C PHE A 337 -1.64 8.31 -3.69
N TYR A 338 -1.13 7.10 -3.49
CA TYR A 338 -1.65 5.90 -4.09
C TYR A 338 -2.41 5.11 -3.03
N PHE A 339 -3.70 5.00 -3.22
CA PHE A 339 -4.56 4.27 -2.33
C PHE A 339 -4.62 2.79 -2.72
N ASN A 340 -4.79 1.93 -1.73
CA ASN A 340 -5.05 0.52 -1.97
C ASN A 340 -6.31 0.37 -2.83
N PHE A 341 -6.31 -0.61 -3.72
CA PHE A 341 -7.44 -0.96 -4.59
C PHE A 341 -7.73 0.00 -5.75
N ILE A 342 -7.54 1.33 -5.58
CA ILE A 342 -7.89 2.34 -6.60
C ILE A 342 -6.69 3.06 -7.21
N GLY A 343 -5.48 2.87 -6.66
CA GLY A 343 -4.26 3.52 -7.15
C GLY A 343 -4.23 5.03 -6.89
N ALA A 344 -3.68 5.81 -7.83
CA ALA A 344 -3.65 7.26 -7.73
C ALA A 344 -5.04 7.84 -7.99
N PHE A 345 -5.59 8.51 -7.00
CA PHE A 345 -6.88 9.21 -7.10
C PHE A 345 -6.79 10.58 -6.44
N GLU A 346 -7.16 11.61 -7.16
CA GLU A 346 -7.26 12.98 -6.64
C GLU A 346 -8.74 13.36 -6.50
N VAL A 347 -9.15 13.72 -5.29
CA VAL A 347 -10.49 14.27 -5.05
C VAL A 347 -10.59 15.64 -5.74
N PRO A 348 -11.68 15.93 -6.46
CA PRO A 348 -11.87 17.20 -7.13
C PRO A 348 -11.64 18.39 -6.21
N ALA A 349 -11.01 19.45 -6.74
CA ALA A 349 -10.65 20.63 -5.95
C ALA A 349 -11.88 21.47 -5.49
N ASP A 350 -12.99 21.33 -6.19
CA ASP A 350 -14.27 21.97 -5.88
C ASP A 350 -14.99 21.35 -4.67
N ILE A 351 -14.54 20.19 -4.24
CA ILE A 351 -15.09 19.48 -3.09
C ILE A 351 -14.32 19.87 -1.84
N VAL A 352 -14.97 20.66 -0.98
CA VAL A 352 -14.43 21.05 0.33
C VAL A 352 -15.15 20.24 1.41
N THR A 353 -14.38 19.55 2.23
CA THR A 353 -14.94 18.75 3.33
C THR A 353 -15.34 19.65 4.50
N PRO A 354 -16.28 19.24 5.37
CA PRO A 354 -16.62 20.01 6.57
C PRO A 354 -15.41 20.26 7.47
N MET A 355 -14.44 19.36 7.49
CA MET A 355 -13.21 19.51 8.27
C MET A 355 -12.29 20.58 7.68
N GLU A 356 -12.16 20.65 6.35
CA GLU A 356 -11.39 21.69 5.67
C GLU A 356 -12.02 23.06 5.90
N GLN A 357 -13.36 23.16 5.85
CA GLN A 357 -14.09 24.39 6.17
C GLN A 357 -13.85 24.87 7.61
N GLU A 358 -13.88 23.95 8.56
CA GLU A 358 -13.61 24.22 9.97
C GLU A 358 -12.16 24.65 10.20
N GLU A 359 -11.22 24.03 9.50
CA GLU A 359 -9.80 24.38 9.59
C GLU A 359 -9.51 25.74 8.96
N GLU A 360 -10.13 26.04 7.82
CA GLU A 360 -10.05 27.38 7.19
C GLU A 360 -10.63 28.45 8.11
N ARG A 361 -11.80 28.20 8.73
CA ARG A 361 -12.42 29.12 9.69
C ARG A 361 -11.47 29.37 10.87
N ARG A 362 -10.90 28.31 11.46
CA ARG A 362 -9.97 28.43 12.59
C ARG A 362 -8.69 29.19 12.20
N GLN A 363 -8.18 28.98 10.99
CA GLN A 363 -7.02 29.71 10.49
C GLN A 363 -7.33 31.21 10.29
N GLN A 364 -8.53 31.54 9.80
CA GLN A 364 -8.99 32.92 9.64
C GLN A 364 -9.15 33.61 11.00
N GLU A 365 -9.73 32.94 11.99
CA GLU A 365 -9.85 33.44 13.37
C GLU A 365 -8.48 33.68 14.01
N GLU A 366 -7.54 32.73 13.86
CA GLU A 366 -6.17 32.87 14.39
C GLU A 366 -5.40 34.01 13.70
N GLN A 367 -5.64 34.22 12.41
CA GLN A 367 -5.02 35.29 11.65
C GLN A 367 -5.59 36.65 12.05
N ALA A 368 -6.90 36.76 12.24
CA ALA A 368 -7.56 37.97 12.73
C ALA A 368 -7.07 38.33 14.14
N GLU A 369 -6.94 37.36 15.05
CA GLU A 369 -6.40 37.58 16.39
C GLU A 369 -4.93 38.07 16.37
N LYS A 370 -4.11 37.52 15.47
CA LYS A 370 -2.71 37.97 15.28
C LYS A 370 -2.63 39.40 14.73
N GLU A 371 -3.52 39.74 13.81
CA GLU A 371 -3.60 41.08 13.24
C GLU A 371 -4.05 42.10 14.30
N GLU A 372 -5.08 41.77 15.08
CA GLU A 372 -5.55 42.60 16.19
C GLU A 372 -4.45 42.84 17.24
N ARG A 373 -3.77 41.75 17.64
CA ARG A 373 -2.60 41.83 18.55
C ARG A 373 -1.49 42.70 17.99
N SER A 374 -1.22 42.60 16.70
CA SER A 374 -0.20 43.45 16.02
C SER A 374 -0.60 44.88 16.01
N GLN A 375 -1.88 45.22 15.77
CA GLN A 375 -2.41 46.58 15.80
C GLN A 375 -2.33 47.19 17.21
N VAL A 376 -2.72 46.44 18.25
CA VAL A 376 -2.63 46.88 19.63
C VAL A 376 -1.16 47.17 20.02
N LEU A 377 -0.23 46.25 19.66
CA LEU A 377 1.20 46.47 19.89
C LEU A 377 1.75 47.67 19.16
N ALA A 378 1.32 47.92 17.93
CA ALA A 378 1.70 49.10 17.15
C ALA A 378 1.19 50.39 17.81
N GLN A 379 -0.05 50.36 18.32
CA GLN A 379 -0.66 51.49 19.02
C GLN A 379 0.05 51.78 20.33
N VAL A 380 0.41 50.80 21.12
CA VAL A 380 1.19 50.94 22.37
C VAL A 380 2.58 51.49 22.07
N ARG A 381 3.27 51.05 21.01
CA ARG A 381 4.55 51.58 20.59
C ARG A 381 4.45 53.05 20.17
N TYR A 382 3.38 53.38 19.44
CA TYR A 382 3.15 54.77 19.00
C TYR A 382 2.87 55.71 20.19
N GLU A 383 2.06 55.30 21.16
CA GLU A 383 1.80 56.10 22.38
C GLU A 383 3.06 56.25 23.22
N ARG A 384 3.89 55.20 23.37
CA ARG A 384 5.19 55.29 24.05
C ARG A 384 6.11 56.31 23.34
N TYR A 385 6.23 56.22 22.01
CA TYR A 385 7.01 57.16 21.21
C TYR A 385 6.52 58.60 21.37
N LYS A 386 5.22 58.80 21.39
CA LYS A 386 4.59 60.11 21.61
C LYS A 386 4.88 60.69 23.00
N GLN A 387 4.88 59.85 24.00
CA GLN A 387 5.22 60.19 25.38
C GLN A 387 6.71 60.56 25.50
N GLU A 388 7.62 59.74 24.98
CA GLU A 388 9.06 60.01 24.95
C GLU A 388 9.40 61.33 24.24
N ARG A 389 8.69 61.58 23.14
CA ARG A 389 8.86 62.83 22.40
C ARG A 389 8.38 64.06 23.18
N ARG A 390 7.29 63.96 23.94
CA ARG A 390 6.81 65.01 24.85
C ARG A 390 7.82 65.28 25.97
N GLU A 391 8.34 64.23 26.59
CA GLU A 391 9.36 64.36 27.63
C GLU A 391 10.65 64.95 27.12
N PHE A 392 11.10 64.54 25.94
CA PHE A 392 12.29 65.15 25.28
C PHE A 392 12.08 66.61 24.99
N THR A 393 10.92 67.04 24.50
CA THR A 393 10.60 68.42 24.23
C THR A 393 10.49 69.22 25.51
N ALA A 394 9.94 68.66 26.58
CA ALA A 394 9.87 69.30 27.90
C ALA A 394 11.28 69.57 28.50
N ARG A 395 12.16 68.54 28.42
CA ARG A 395 13.58 68.68 28.85
C ARG A 395 14.33 69.74 28.05
N LYS A 396 14.08 69.82 26.75
CA LYS A 396 14.69 70.81 25.90
C LYS A 396 14.21 72.26 26.20
N ARG A 397 12.97 72.44 26.68
CA ARG A 397 12.41 73.70 27.10
C ARG A 397 12.86 74.14 28.49
N ALA A 398 13.19 73.18 29.36
CA ALA A 398 13.64 73.47 30.73
C ALA A 398 15.08 74.11 30.83
N GLY A 399 15.82 74.12 29.71
CA GLY A 399 17.17 74.73 29.67
C GLY A 399 18.21 73.97 30.49
N PRO A 400 19.53 74.21 30.31
CA PRO A 400 20.56 73.65 31.18
C PRO A 400 20.41 74.24 32.57
N PHE A 401 20.30 73.38 33.59
CA PHE A 401 20.39 73.82 35.00
C PHE A 401 21.77 74.47 35.23
N THR A 402 21.83 75.79 35.34
CA THR A 402 23.00 76.48 35.82
C THR A 402 23.02 76.33 37.34
N PRO A 403 23.98 75.62 37.96
CA PRO A 403 24.14 75.69 39.41
C PRO A 403 24.52 77.05 39.81
N ALA A 404 23.70 77.70 40.68
CA ALA A 404 24.08 78.98 41.32
C ALA A 404 25.33 78.74 42.12
N GLY A 405 26.37 79.57 41.83
CA GLY A 405 27.62 79.54 42.54
C GLY A 405 27.45 79.95 44.01
N HIS A 406 28.24 79.27 44.85
CA HIS A 406 28.81 79.81 46.09
C HIS A 406 30.27 79.42 46.12
#